data_ff604b6d2fab1b2332bb6598b9d85e5f
#
_entry.id   ff604b6d2fab1b2332bb6598b9d85e5f
#
_cell.length_a   1.000
_cell.length_b   1.000
_cell.length_c   1.000
_cell.angle_alpha   90.00
_cell.angle_beta   90.00
_cell.angle_gamma   90.00
#
_symmetry.space_group_name_H-M   'P 1'
#
loop_
_entity.id
_entity.type
_entity.pdbx_description
1 polymer ?
#
loop_
_entity_poly.entity_id
_entity_poly.type
_entity_poly.pdbx_seq_one_letter_code
_entity_poly.pdbx_strand_id
1 'polypeptide(L)'
;MKLCGFDVGLDKPFFLIAGPCVVESEQLQMDVAGQLKEITAALGIPFIFKSSYDKANRSSGTSFRGPGMDKGLEILAKVKRELNVPVLTDVHTEAEIPAVAQVVDVLQTPAFLCRQTDFIRAVAQSGKPVNIKKGQFLAPHDMKNVIDKARAAAREAGLPEDSFMACERGASFGYNNLVSDMRSLAIMRETGAPVVFDATHSVQLPGGQGTSSGGQREMVPVLARAAVAVGVAGLFMETHPDPKNALSDGPNAVPLKHMKALLETLVELDQITKRQPLLENDFSA
;
A
#
# COMPACT_ATOMS: atom_id res chain seq x y z
N MET A 1 -4.20 -5.26 15.64
CA MET A 1 -3.24 -4.15 15.45
C MET A 1 -3.97 -2.82 15.57
N LYS A 2 -3.40 -1.82 16.25
CA LYS A 2 -3.87 -0.42 16.17
C LYS A 2 -3.05 0.34 15.12
N LEU A 3 -3.74 1.08 14.24
CA LEU A 3 -3.12 1.82 13.14
C LEU A 3 -3.77 3.21 13.05
N CYS A 4 -3.00 4.28 13.25
CA CYS A 4 -3.48 5.67 13.12
C CYS A 4 -4.80 5.97 13.87
N GLY A 5 -5.03 5.33 15.02
CA GLY A 5 -6.22 5.54 15.86
C GLY A 5 -7.39 4.59 15.59
N PHE A 6 -7.34 3.73 14.57
CA PHE A 6 -8.36 2.71 14.30
C PHE A 6 -7.81 1.27 14.47
N ASP A 7 -8.72 0.33 14.67
CA ASP A 7 -8.38 -1.09 14.80
C ASP A 7 -8.34 -1.75 13.41
N VAL A 8 -7.33 -2.61 13.21
CA VAL A 8 -7.07 -3.34 11.96
C VAL A 8 -7.06 -4.83 12.20
N GLY A 9 -7.78 -5.58 11.39
CA GLY A 9 -7.88 -7.03 11.45
C GLY A 9 -8.90 -7.58 10.46
N LEU A 10 -9.01 -8.91 10.39
CA LEU A 10 -10.01 -9.56 9.54
C LEU A 10 -11.43 -9.49 10.12
N ASP A 11 -11.55 -9.16 11.40
CA ASP A 11 -12.82 -8.92 12.11
C ASP A 11 -13.27 -7.45 12.06
N LYS A 12 -12.53 -6.60 11.36
CA LYS A 12 -12.78 -5.16 11.21
C LYS A 12 -13.05 -4.82 9.75
N PRO A 13 -13.80 -3.74 9.43
CA PRO A 13 -13.88 -3.21 8.07
C PRO A 13 -12.48 -3.03 7.48
N PHE A 14 -12.32 -3.27 6.18
CA PHE A 14 -11.02 -2.97 5.57
C PHE A 14 -10.71 -1.47 5.66
N PHE A 15 -9.43 -1.14 5.82
CA PHE A 15 -8.95 0.23 5.70
C PHE A 15 -8.40 0.48 4.29
N LEU A 16 -8.37 1.74 3.87
CA LEU A 16 -7.86 2.14 2.56
C LEU A 16 -6.58 2.97 2.70
N ILE A 17 -5.55 2.56 1.97
CA ILE A 17 -4.38 3.38 1.66
C ILE A 17 -4.56 3.86 0.22
N ALA A 18 -4.73 5.17 -0.02
CA ALA A 18 -4.91 5.68 -1.38
C ALA A 18 -4.40 7.10 -1.57
N GLY A 19 -4.05 7.42 -2.82
CA GLY A 19 -3.59 8.73 -3.26
C GLY A 19 -2.87 8.66 -4.59
N PRO A 20 -2.32 9.78 -5.10
CA PRO A 20 -1.51 9.79 -6.30
C PRO A 20 -0.22 8.99 -6.12
N CYS A 21 0.24 8.37 -7.20
CA CYS A 21 1.47 7.55 -7.18
C CYS A 21 2.68 8.33 -6.63
N VAL A 22 2.83 9.59 -7.04
CA VAL A 22 3.93 10.48 -6.66
C VAL A 22 3.38 11.88 -6.35
N VAL A 23 4.08 12.62 -5.52
CA VAL A 23 3.78 14.05 -5.29
C VAL A 23 4.11 14.83 -6.57
N GLU A 24 3.09 15.34 -7.24
CA GLU A 24 3.21 16.11 -8.48
C GLU A 24 3.14 17.63 -8.19
N SER A 25 2.14 18.04 -7.41
CA SER A 25 1.98 19.41 -6.94
C SER A 25 1.21 19.43 -5.62
N GLU A 26 1.39 20.50 -4.85
CA GLU A 26 0.65 20.68 -3.59
C GLU A 26 -0.87 20.69 -3.82
N GLN A 27 -1.34 21.42 -4.82
CA GLN A 27 -2.78 21.53 -5.10
C GLN A 27 -3.38 20.17 -5.46
N LEU A 28 -2.72 19.39 -6.32
CA LEU A 28 -3.22 18.05 -6.68
C LEU A 28 -3.29 17.13 -5.46
N GLN A 29 -2.28 17.17 -4.57
CA GLN A 29 -2.30 16.34 -3.36
C GLN A 29 -3.45 16.73 -2.43
N MET A 30 -3.67 18.03 -2.22
CA MET A 30 -4.76 18.54 -1.37
C MET A 30 -6.13 18.17 -1.93
N ASP A 31 -6.36 18.35 -3.23
CA ASP A 31 -7.63 18.07 -3.88
C ASP A 31 -7.97 16.57 -3.84
N VAL A 32 -6.99 15.72 -4.16
CA VAL A 32 -7.19 14.25 -4.14
C VAL A 32 -7.39 13.75 -2.71
N ALA A 33 -6.59 14.23 -1.76
CA ALA A 33 -6.74 13.82 -0.36
C ALA A 33 -8.09 14.26 0.23
N GLY A 34 -8.54 15.49 -0.09
CA GLY A 34 -9.84 16.00 0.33
C GLY A 34 -11.00 15.15 -0.19
N GLN A 35 -11.01 14.85 -1.51
CA GLN A 35 -12.06 14.02 -2.11
C GLN A 35 -12.04 12.59 -1.56
N LEU A 36 -10.87 11.97 -1.39
CA LEU A 36 -10.77 10.64 -0.79
C LEU A 36 -11.27 10.63 0.65
N LYS A 37 -10.93 11.66 1.45
CA LYS A 37 -11.44 11.81 2.81
C LYS A 37 -12.96 11.84 2.85
N GLU A 38 -13.60 12.64 1.99
CA GLU A 38 -15.06 12.72 1.90
C GLU A 38 -15.70 11.39 1.52
N ILE A 39 -15.16 10.73 0.48
CA ILE A 39 -15.66 9.42 0.01
C ILE A 39 -15.54 8.38 1.12
N THR A 40 -14.39 8.26 1.75
CA THR A 40 -14.14 7.23 2.77
C THR A 40 -14.93 7.49 4.05
N ALA A 41 -15.09 8.75 4.46
CA ALA A 41 -15.93 9.12 5.60
C ALA A 41 -17.40 8.76 5.36
N ALA A 42 -17.93 9.03 4.16
CA ALA A 42 -19.30 8.67 3.79
C ALA A 42 -19.55 7.15 3.78
N LEU A 43 -18.50 6.34 3.52
CA LEU A 43 -18.57 4.89 3.47
C LEU A 43 -18.12 4.20 4.77
N GLY A 44 -17.69 4.94 5.77
CA GLY A 44 -17.18 4.40 7.04
C GLY A 44 -15.86 3.65 6.90
N ILE A 45 -15.05 3.97 5.89
CA ILE A 45 -13.76 3.31 5.62
C ILE A 45 -12.64 4.08 6.34
N PRO A 46 -11.86 3.46 7.25
CA PRO A 46 -10.65 4.08 7.78
C PRO A 46 -9.66 4.38 6.65
N PHE A 47 -9.08 5.58 6.63
CA PHE A 47 -8.33 6.07 5.48
C PHE A 47 -6.94 6.57 5.86
N ILE A 48 -5.95 6.25 5.03
CA ILE A 48 -4.58 6.76 5.07
C ILE A 48 -4.24 7.31 3.69
N PHE A 49 -3.91 8.60 3.62
CA PHE A 49 -3.46 9.20 2.37
C PHE A 49 -2.04 8.77 2.03
N LYS A 50 -1.82 8.38 0.78
CA LYS A 50 -0.50 7.93 0.29
C LYS A 50 -0.04 8.74 -0.90
N SER A 51 1.20 9.21 -0.85
CA SER A 51 1.93 9.63 -2.05
C SER A 51 3.43 9.49 -1.83
N SER A 52 4.20 9.19 -2.88
CA SER A 52 5.67 9.08 -2.81
C SER A 52 6.33 10.43 -3.07
N TYR A 53 7.31 10.81 -2.26
CA TYR A 53 8.11 12.01 -2.54
C TYR A 53 9.18 11.77 -3.60
N ASP A 54 9.57 10.53 -3.82
CA ASP A 54 10.51 10.07 -4.85
C ASP A 54 10.10 8.72 -5.42
N LYS A 55 10.40 8.48 -6.67
CA LYS A 55 10.33 7.21 -7.37
C LYS A 55 11.75 6.73 -7.70
N ALA A 56 12.41 6.14 -6.69
CA ALA A 56 13.83 5.80 -6.76
C ALA A 56 14.17 4.67 -7.75
N ASN A 57 13.18 3.85 -8.17
CA ASN A 57 13.35 2.67 -9.01
C ASN A 57 12.80 2.82 -10.44
N ARG A 58 12.85 4.03 -11.01
CA ARG A 58 12.39 4.25 -12.40
C ARG A 58 13.20 3.43 -13.42
N SER A 59 12.50 2.92 -14.45
CA SER A 59 13.13 2.20 -15.56
C SER A 59 14.06 3.10 -16.39
N SER A 60 13.70 4.38 -16.57
CA SER A 60 14.54 5.37 -17.26
C SER A 60 15.07 6.40 -16.26
N GLY A 61 16.37 6.73 -16.37
CA GLY A 61 17.00 7.75 -15.53
C GLY A 61 16.51 9.17 -15.78
N THR A 62 15.76 9.40 -16.88
CA THR A 62 15.18 10.72 -17.24
C THR A 62 13.71 10.87 -16.84
N SER A 63 13.09 9.82 -16.29
CA SER A 63 11.69 9.88 -15.87
C SER A 63 11.51 10.80 -14.66
N PHE A 64 10.34 11.42 -14.56
CA PHE A 64 9.98 12.21 -13.38
C PHE A 64 10.02 11.34 -12.11
N ARG A 65 10.75 11.79 -11.13
CA ARG A 65 10.93 11.06 -9.86
C ARG A 65 10.10 11.62 -8.72
N GLY A 66 9.69 12.88 -8.79
CA GLY A 66 9.03 13.60 -7.70
C GLY A 66 9.75 14.92 -7.41
N PRO A 67 9.23 15.70 -6.43
CA PRO A 67 9.81 17.00 -6.05
C PRO A 67 11.07 16.87 -5.17
N GLY A 68 11.46 15.65 -4.81
CA GLY A 68 12.51 15.37 -3.80
C GLY A 68 11.95 15.30 -2.37
N MET A 69 12.80 14.81 -1.46
CA MET A 69 12.38 14.48 -0.09
C MET A 69 11.84 15.71 0.65
N ASP A 70 12.60 16.79 0.74
CA ASP A 70 12.24 17.95 1.57
C ASP A 70 10.90 18.56 1.12
N LYS A 71 10.75 18.84 -0.17
CA LYS A 71 9.51 19.43 -0.71
C LYS A 71 8.35 18.44 -0.65
N GLY A 72 8.58 17.18 -0.91
CA GLY A 72 7.56 16.14 -0.81
C GLY A 72 7.04 15.97 0.61
N LEU A 73 7.92 15.95 1.60
CA LEU A 73 7.55 15.88 3.01
C LEU A 73 6.82 17.12 3.49
N GLU A 74 7.21 18.32 3.04
CA GLU A 74 6.48 19.57 3.34
C GLU A 74 5.02 19.47 2.86
N ILE A 75 4.79 19.00 1.64
CA ILE A 75 3.46 18.83 1.06
C ILE A 75 2.66 17.78 1.84
N LEU A 76 3.25 16.62 2.17
CA LEU A 76 2.59 15.58 2.96
C LEU A 76 2.25 16.07 4.37
N ALA A 77 3.14 16.83 5.01
CA ALA A 77 2.88 17.45 6.30
C ALA A 77 1.69 18.43 6.24
N LYS A 78 1.56 19.17 5.13
CA LYS A 78 0.42 20.07 4.90
C LYS A 78 -0.89 19.28 4.75
N VAL A 79 -0.92 18.23 3.91
CA VAL A 79 -2.09 17.34 3.78
C VAL A 79 -2.52 16.81 5.13
N LYS A 80 -1.59 16.26 5.90
CA LYS A 80 -1.85 15.73 7.25
C LYS A 80 -2.48 16.78 8.17
N ARG A 81 -1.87 17.95 8.25
CA ARG A 81 -2.28 19.01 9.17
C ARG A 81 -3.64 19.62 8.79
N GLU A 82 -3.83 19.99 7.51
CA GLU A 82 -4.99 20.75 7.08
C GLU A 82 -6.23 19.88 6.85
N LEU A 83 -6.03 18.63 6.41
CA LEU A 83 -7.13 17.70 6.20
C LEU A 83 -7.36 16.76 7.38
N ASN A 84 -6.48 16.76 8.38
CA ASN A 84 -6.55 15.85 9.54
C ASN A 84 -6.71 14.38 9.08
N VAL A 85 -5.85 13.94 8.17
CA VAL A 85 -5.77 12.56 7.68
C VAL A 85 -4.37 12.01 7.94
N PRO A 86 -4.24 10.73 8.36
CA PRO A 86 -2.92 10.10 8.45
C PRO A 86 -2.29 10.01 7.06
N VAL A 87 -0.96 10.11 7.00
CA VAL A 87 -0.22 10.07 5.74
C VAL A 87 0.82 8.94 5.74
N LEU A 88 1.01 8.35 4.57
CA LEU A 88 1.97 7.30 4.28
C LEU A 88 2.86 7.70 3.09
N THR A 89 4.15 7.42 3.21
CA THR A 89 5.08 7.47 2.08
C THR A 89 6.09 6.32 2.13
N ASP A 90 6.66 5.98 1.00
CA ASP A 90 7.76 5.02 0.91
C ASP A 90 9.11 5.68 1.24
N VAL A 91 10.03 4.89 1.80
CA VAL A 91 11.42 5.22 2.06
C VAL A 91 12.33 4.30 1.24
N HIS A 92 13.48 4.78 0.78
CA HIS A 92 14.32 4.08 -0.18
C HIS A 92 15.72 3.76 0.34
N THR A 93 16.18 4.52 1.33
CA THR A 93 17.47 4.33 2.01
C THR A 93 17.31 4.44 3.52
N GLU A 94 18.22 3.84 4.27
CA GLU A 94 18.22 3.93 5.73
C GLU A 94 18.40 5.36 6.23
N ALA A 95 19.17 6.18 5.49
CA ALA A 95 19.44 7.56 5.86
C ALA A 95 18.18 8.46 5.80
N GLU A 96 17.17 8.12 4.99
CA GLU A 96 15.93 8.89 4.87
C GLU A 96 14.97 8.66 6.04
N ILE A 97 15.03 7.46 6.65
CA ILE A 97 14.04 7.00 7.62
C ILE A 97 13.82 7.98 8.77
N PRO A 98 14.86 8.53 9.43
CA PRO A 98 14.64 9.43 10.56
C PRO A 98 13.88 10.70 10.21
N ALA A 99 14.19 11.32 9.08
CA ALA A 99 13.52 12.54 8.63
C ALA A 99 12.07 12.26 8.19
N VAL A 100 11.84 11.19 7.43
CA VAL A 100 10.51 10.79 6.95
C VAL A 100 9.60 10.41 8.11
N ALA A 101 10.10 9.65 9.08
CA ALA A 101 9.34 9.21 10.25
C ALA A 101 8.87 10.38 11.16
N GLN A 102 9.51 11.54 11.12
CA GLN A 102 9.04 12.73 11.84
C GLN A 102 7.77 13.32 11.22
N VAL A 103 7.53 13.11 9.94
CA VAL A 103 6.42 13.71 9.20
C VAL A 103 5.25 12.75 9.07
N VAL A 104 5.51 11.52 8.60
CA VAL A 104 4.43 10.59 8.25
C VAL A 104 3.98 9.73 9.43
N ASP A 105 2.78 9.16 9.30
CA ASP A 105 2.20 8.26 10.30
C ASP A 105 2.53 6.81 10.03
N VAL A 106 2.74 6.47 8.76
CA VAL A 106 3.05 5.11 8.31
C VAL A 106 4.20 5.16 7.29
N LEU A 107 5.21 4.32 7.46
CA LEU A 107 6.26 4.10 6.47
C LEU A 107 5.86 2.98 5.51
N GLN A 108 6.38 3.04 4.28
CA GLN A 108 6.25 1.94 3.34
C GLN A 108 7.63 1.45 2.87
N THR A 109 7.80 0.13 2.90
CA THR A 109 8.96 -0.53 2.28
C THR A 109 8.63 -0.86 0.82
N PRO A 110 9.40 -0.36 -0.16
CA PRO A 110 9.26 -0.74 -1.55
C PRO A 110 9.45 -2.25 -1.76
N ALA A 111 8.78 -2.81 -2.77
CA ALA A 111 8.78 -4.25 -3.02
C ALA A 111 10.18 -4.83 -3.25
N PHE A 112 11.05 -4.12 -3.97
CA PHE A 112 12.41 -4.59 -4.23
C PHE A 112 13.29 -4.66 -2.99
N LEU A 113 12.98 -3.87 -1.94
CA LEU A 113 13.76 -3.78 -0.71
C LEU A 113 13.23 -4.71 0.40
N CYS A 114 12.16 -5.45 0.16
CA CYS A 114 11.50 -6.26 1.19
C CYS A 114 12.40 -7.35 1.83
N ARG A 115 13.48 -7.76 1.17
CA ARG A 115 14.44 -8.74 1.69
C ARG A 115 15.73 -8.14 2.27
N GLN A 116 15.98 -6.85 2.08
CA GLN A 116 17.18 -6.19 2.59
C GLN A 116 17.13 -6.13 4.12
N THR A 117 17.96 -6.95 4.78
CA THR A 117 17.88 -7.16 6.23
C THR A 117 18.08 -5.85 6.99
N ASP A 118 19.12 -5.09 6.66
CA ASP A 118 19.43 -3.86 7.39
C ASP A 118 18.35 -2.80 7.17
N PHE A 119 17.84 -2.67 5.95
CA PHE A 119 16.75 -1.77 5.63
C PHE A 119 15.45 -2.13 6.38
N ILE A 120 15.06 -3.41 6.42
CA ILE A 120 13.87 -3.88 7.17
C ILE A 120 14.04 -3.60 8.67
N ARG A 121 15.23 -3.83 9.21
CA ARG A 121 15.54 -3.53 10.61
C ARG A 121 15.44 -2.03 10.90
N ALA A 122 16.02 -1.20 10.04
CA ALA A 122 16.02 0.25 10.20
C ALA A 122 14.59 0.84 10.17
N VAL A 123 13.74 0.42 9.22
CA VAL A 123 12.34 0.88 9.18
C VAL A 123 11.55 0.42 10.41
N ALA A 124 11.78 -0.80 10.88
CA ALA A 124 11.13 -1.33 12.08
C ALA A 124 11.53 -0.57 13.35
N GLN A 125 12.78 -0.16 13.45
CA GLN A 125 13.33 0.61 14.58
C GLN A 125 12.91 2.09 14.59
N SER A 126 12.25 2.57 13.54
CA SER A 126 11.69 3.92 13.49
C SER A 126 10.54 4.16 14.47
N GLY A 127 9.93 3.10 15.01
CA GLY A 127 8.74 3.17 15.87
C GLY A 127 7.44 3.50 15.13
N LYS A 128 7.47 3.62 13.80
CA LYS A 128 6.27 3.83 12.98
C LYS A 128 5.69 2.50 12.50
N PRO A 129 4.36 2.42 12.31
CA PRO A 129 3.77 1.33 11.55
C PRO A 129 4.37 1.28 10.14
N VAL A 130 4.56 0.06 9.61
CA VAL A 130 5.19 -0.14 8.30
C VAL A 130 4.33 -1.02 7.41
N ASN A 131 4.00 -0.52 6.21
CA ASN A 131 3.42 -1.31 5.14
C ASN A 131 4.54 -1.93 4.30
N ILE A 132 4.78 -3.23 4.44
CA ILE A 132 5.87 -3.94 3.76
C ILE A 132 5.34 -4.59 2.50
N LYS A 133 5.68 -4.03 1.34
CA LYS A 133 5.29 -4.60 0.05
C LYS A 133 6.09 -5.86 -0.25
N LYS A 134 5.37 -6.95 -0.54
CA LYS A 134 5.99 -8.20 -0.98
C LYS A 134 6.66 -8.01 -2.36
N GLY A 135 7.91 -8.41 -2.48
CA GLY A 135 8.61 -8.43 -3.77
C GLY A 135 7.91 -9.35 -4.77
N GLN A 136 7.91 -8.96 -6.06
CA GLN A 136 7.34 -9.77 -7.14
C GLN A 136 8.02 -11.11 -7.30
N PHE A 137 9.26 -11.21 -6.82
CA PHE A 137 10.10 -12.41 -6.85
C PHE A 137 9.93 -13.30 -5.61
N LEU A 138 9.19 -12.84 -4.59
CA LEU A 138 9.10 -13.49 -3.29
C LEU A 138 7.88 -14.39 -3.19
N ALA A 139 8.06 -15.62 -2.70
CA ALA A 139 6.94 -16.50 -2.38
C ALA A 139 6.14 -15.95 -1.17
N PRO A 140 4.81 -16.15 -1.12
CA PRO A 140 3.98 -15.65 -0.02
C PRO A 140 4.45 -16.13 1.37
N HIS A 141 4.86 -17.39 1.50
CA HIS A 141 5.37 -17.96 2.75
C HIS A 141 6.64 -17.24 3.26
N ASP A 142 7.47 -16.74 2.36
CA ASP A 142 8.71 -16.06 2.72
C ASP A 142 8.47 -14.69 3.38
N MET A 143 7.25 -14.14 3.26
CA MET A 143 6.87 -12.93 4.00
C MET A 143 6.94 -13.13 5.50
N LYS A 144 6.79 -14.38 5.99
CA LYS A 144 6.99 -14.68 7.41
C LYS A 144 8.38 -14.25 7.87
N ASN A 145 9.43 -14.59 7.11
CA ASN A 145 10.80 -14.21 7.45
C ASN A 145 11.01 -12.69 7.45
N VAL A 146 10.31 -11.97 6.57
CA VAL A 146 10.38 -10.50 6.50
C VAL A 146 9.72 -9.88 7.72
N ILE A 147 8.51 -10.31 8.07
CA ILE A 147 7.77 -9.84 9.24
C ILE A 147 8.50 -10.20 10.54
N ASP A 148 9.04 -11.41 10.65
CA ASP A 148 9.78 -11.84 11.84
C ASP A 148 11.06 -11.00 12.04
N LYS A 149 11.77 -10.63 10.96
CA LYS A 149 12.90 -9.68 11.03
C LYS A 149 12.48 -8.31 11.55
N ALA A 150 11.37 -7.79 11.06
CA ALA A 150 10.86 -6.50 11.51
C ALA A 150 10.47 -6.53 12.99
N ARG A 151 9.75 -7.59 13.42
CA ARG A 151 9.39 -7.81 14.83
C ARG A 151 10.61 -7.92 15.75
N ALA A 152 11.60 -8.71 15.32
CA ALA A 152 12.84 -8.86 16.10
C ALA A 152 13.56 -7.53 16.28
N ALA A 153 13.66 -6.72 15.22
CA ALA A 153 14.29 -5.41 15.27
C ALA A 153 13.50 -4.41 16.16
N ALA A 154 12.17 -4.43 16.09
CA ALA A 154 11.33 -3.63 16.99
C ALA A 154 11.51 -4.03 18.45
N ARG A 155 11.51 -5.34 18.76
CA ARG A 155 11.76 -5.87 20.11
C ARG A 155 13.11 -5.44 20.66
N GLU A 156 14.17 -5.55 19.86
CA GLU A 156 15.53 -5.11 20.24
C GLU A 156 15.58 -3.61 20.56
N ALA A 157 14.74 -2.82 19.91
CA ALA A 157 14.62 -1.38 20.17
C ALA A 157 13.62 -1.03 21.29
N GLY A 158 12.98 -2.01 21.94
CA GLY A 158 11.96 -1.78 22.96
C GLY A 158 10.64 -1.23 22.41
N LEU A 159 10.33 -1.50 21.12
CA LEU A 159 9.17 -1.01 20.41
C LEU A 159 8.10 -2.12 20.22
N PRO A 160 6.82 -1.75 19.96
CA PRO A 160 5.76 -2.73 19.67
C PRO A 160 6.06 -3.60 18.46
N GLU A 161 5.83 -4.91 18.60
CA GLU A 161 6.07 -5.90 17.53
C GLU A 161 4.90 -6.07 16.57
N ASP A 162 3.75 -5.47 16.85
CA ASP A 162 2.50 -5.59 16.08
C ASP A 162 2.24 -4.40 15.14
N SER A 163 3.31 -3.72 14.71
CA SER A 163 3.23 -2.50 13.89
C SER A 163 3.50 -2.73 12.40
N PHE A 164 3.44 -3.98 11.93
CA PHE A 164 3.82 -4.33 10.56
C PHE A 164 2.64 -4.94 9.80
N MET A 165 2.49 -4.53 8.53
CA MET A 165 1.50 -5.04 7.58
C MET A 165 2.22 -5.72 6.42
N ALA A 166 1.66 -6.83 5.92
CA ALA A 166 2.16 -7.55 4.75
C ALA A 166 1.31 -7.20 3.52
N CYS A 167 1.93 -6.57 2.50
CA CYS A 167 1.21 -6.07 1.33
C CYS A 167 1.50 -6.92 0.09
N GLU A 168 0.47 -7.61 -0.43
CA GLU A 168 0.51 -8.34 -1.70
C GLU A 168 0.35 -7.37 -2.87
N ARG A 169 1.13 -7.57 -3.95
CA ARG A 169 1.10 -6.71 -5.14
C ARG A 169 1.35 -7.48 -6.47
N GLY A 170 1.14 -8.79 -6.49
CA GLY A 170 1.42 -9.67 -7.60
C GLY A 170 2.84 -10.24 -7.60
N ALA A 171 3.00 -11.34 -8.31
CA ALA A 171 4.27 -12.03 -8.52
C ALA A 171 4.63 -12.02 -10.00
N SER A 172 5.94 -11.99 -10.32
CA SER A 172 6.43 -12.06 -11.69
C SER A 172 6.04 -13.40 -12.33
N PHE A 173 5.47 -13.33 -13.53
CA PHE A 173 5.06 -14.49 -14.29
C PHE A 173 5.53 -14.33 -15.74
N GLY A 174 6.70 -14.86 -16.04
CA GLY A 174 7.39 -14.57 -17.29
C GLY A 174 7.97 -13.15 -17.32
N TYR A 175 8.18 -12.62 -18.53
CA TYR A 175 8.67 -11.27 -18.74
C TYR A 175 7.51 -10.25 -18.76
N ASN A 176 7.73 -9.10 -18.16
CA ASN A 176 6.84 -7.93 -18.22
C ASN A 176 5.37 -8.20 -17.80
N ASN A 177 5.12 -9.23 -17.01
CA ASN A 177 3.78 -9.60 -16.56
C ASN A 177 3.78 -9.96 -15.07
N LEU A 178 2.63 -9.75 -14.44
CA LEU A 178 2.35 -10.13 -13.06
C LEU A 178 1.09 -10.98 -13.00
N VAL A 179 1.07 -11.92 -12.04
CA VAL A 179 -0.11 -12.69 -11.68
C VAL A 179 -0.37 -12.53 -10.20
N SER A 180 -1.63 -12.32 -9.82
CA SER A 180 -2.07 -12.30 -8.43
C SER A 180 -2.63 -13.68 -8.08
N ASP A 181 -1.88 -14.42 -7.27
CA ASP A 181 -2.36 -15.65 -6.66
C ASP A 181 -3.20 -15.30 -5.43
N MET A 182 -4.51 -15.47 -5.50
CA MET A 182 -5.41 -15.15 -4.39
C MET A 182 -5.14 -15.99 -3.14
N ARG A 183 -4.54 -17.18 -3.27
CA ARG A 183 -4.10 -18.00 -2.14
C ARG A 183 -3.00 -17.32 -1.33
N SER A 184 -2.22 -16.42 -1.96
CA SER A 184 -1.16 -15.67 -1.28
C SER A 184 -1.69 -14.85 -0.10
N LEU A 185 -2.92 -14.37 -0.20
CA LEU A 185 -3.57 -13.59 0.86
C LEU A 185 -3.83 -14.44 2.11
N ALA A 186 -4.33 -15.67 1.93
CA ALA A 186 -4.52 -16.62 3.02
C ALA A 186 -3.18 -17.05 3.63
N ILE A 187 -2.20 -17.40 2.79
CA ILE A 187 -0.84 -17.79 3.22
C ILE A 187 -0.18 -16.67 4.03
N MET A 188 -0.26 -15.43 3.57
CA MET A 188 0.36 -14.31 4.28
C MET A 188 -0.30 -13.99 5.61
N ARG A 189 -1.56 -14.38 5.85
CA ARG A 189 -2.21 -14.28 7.18
C ARG A 189 -1.47 -15.09 8.25
N GLU A 190 -0.81 -16.21 7.87
CA GLU A 190 -0.02 -17.05 8.78
C GLU A 190 1.15 -16.29 9.42
N THR A 191 1.55 -15.15 8.86
CA THR A 191 2.52 -14.24 9.48
C THR A 191 1.99 -13.60 10.77
N GLY A 192 0.66 -13.60 10.97
CA GLY A 192 -0.02 -12.88 12.05
C GLY A 192 -0.03 -11.35 11.84
N ALA A 193 0.48 -10.85 10.72
CA ALA A 193 0.39 -9.44 10.34
C ALA A 193 -0.89 -9.19 9.52
N PRO A 194 -1.54 -8.01 9.64
CA PRO A 194 -2.62 -7.63 8.75
C PRO A 194 -2.17 -7.67 7.28
N VAL A 195 -2.98 -8.30 6.42
CA VAL A 195 -2.69 -8.41 4.99
C VAL A 195 -3.37 -7.26 4.26
N VAL A 196 -2.59 -6.54 3.47
CA VAL A 196 -3.04 -5.48 2.56
C VAL A 196 -2.93 -5.99 1.12
N PHE A 197 -3.94 -5.74 0.29
CA PHE A 197 -3.87 -6.03 -1.13
C PHE A 197 -3.70 -4.73 -1.93
N ASP A 198 -2.61 -4.64 -2.69
CA ASP A 198 -2.35 -3.56 -3.63
C ASP A 198 -3.01 -3.87 -4.97
N ALA A 199 -4.19 -3.32 -5.20
CA ALA A 199 -4.99 -3.59 -6.39
C ALA A 199 -4.41 -2.91 -7.64
N THR A 200 -3.72 -1.79 -7.50
CA THR A 200 -3.19 -1.01 -8.63
C THR A 200 -1.85 -1.52 -9.15
N HIS A 201 -0.94 -1.92 -8.27
CA HIS A 201 0.33 -2.51 -8.74
C HIS A 201 0.21 -3.99 -9.13
N SER A 202 -0.85 -4.67 -8.72
CA SER A 202 -1.13 -6.05 -9.15
C SER A 202 -1.48 -6.16 -10.64
N VAL A 203 -1.90 -5.07 -11.28
CA VAL A 203 -2.22 -5.00 -12.70
C VAL A 203 -1.15 -4.30 -13.54
N GLN A 204 0.01 -4.01 -12.95
CA GLN A 204 1.14 -3.41 -13.63
C GLN A 204 1.77 -4.40 -14.62
N LEU A 205 2.23 -3.88 -15.75
CA LEU A 205 3.06 -4.60 -16.72
C LEU A 205 4.48 -4.01 -16.64
N PRO A 206 5.36 -4.57 -15.80
CA PRO A 206 6.68 -3.98 -15.55
C PRO A 206 7.50 -3.88 -16.84
N GLY A 207 8.00 -2.68 -17.15
CA GLY A 207 8.78 -2.45 -18.37
C GLY A 207 8.00 -2.66 -19.69
N GLY A 208 6.68 -2.85 -19.65
CA GLY A 208 5.87 -3.19 -20.82
C GLY A 208 5.81 -2.12 -21.91
N GLN A 209 6.29 -0.89 -21.62
CA GLN A 209 6.42 0.21 -22.58
C GLN A 209 7.88 0.61 -22.84
N GLY A 210 8.83 -0.29 -22.57
CA GLY A 210 10.26 -0.05 -22.75
C GLY A 210 10.85 0.85 -21.66
N THR A 211 10.60 2.15 -21.73
CA THR A 211 11.12 3.14 -20.75
C THR A 211 10.21 3.35 -19.53
N SER A 212 9.01 2.78 -19.54
CA SER A 212 8.03 2.86 -18.44
C SER A 212 7.25 1.57 -18.31
N SER A 213 6.59 1.40 -17.16
CA SER A 213 5.64 0.30 -16.96
C SER A 213 4.33 0.59 -17.67
N GLY A 214 3.77 -0.45 -18.32
CA GLY A 214 2.37 -0.48 -18.72
C GLY A 214 1.45 -0.88 -17.57
N GLY A 215 0.16 -1.01 -17.85
CA GLY A 215 -0.83 -1.45 -16.86
C GLY A 215 -2.19 -1.70 -17.46
N GLN A 216 -3.01 -2.45 -16.73
CA GLN A 216 -4.35 -2.87 -17.09
C GLN A 216 -5.35 -2.37 -16.04
N ARG A 217 -5.52 -1.04 -15.92
CA ARG A 217 -6.39 -0.45 -14.86
C ARG A 217 -7.80 -0.99 -14.85
N GLU A 218 -8.32 -1.44 -15.99
CA GLU A 218 -9.62 -2.09 -16.11
C GLU A 218 -9.73 -3.39 -15.30
N MET A 219 -8.58 -3.99 -14.95
CA MET A 219 -8.52 -5.19 -14.11
C MET A 219 -8.44 -4.87 -12.61
N VAL A 220 -8.24 -3.61 -12.22
CA VAL A 220 -8.22 -3.21 -10.80
C VAL A 220 -9.51 -3.59 -10.09
N PRO A 221 -10.72 -3.28 -10.60
CA PRO A 221 -11.97 -3.69 -9.95
C PRO A 221 -12.14 -5.21 -9.87
N VAL A 222 -11.60 -5.95 -10.83
CA VAL A 222 -11.67 -7.42 -10.87
C VAL A 222 -10.85 -8.01 -9.72
N LEU A 223 -9.58 -7.63 -9.61
CA LEU A 223 -8.69 -8.15 -8.58
C LEU A 223 -9.05 -7.62 -7.19
N ALA A 224 -9.47 -6.37 -7.06
CA ALA A 224 -9.90 -5.81 -5.78
C ALA A 224 -11.11 -6.58 -5.21
N ARG A 225 -12.13 -6.89 -6.04
CA ARG A 225 -13.26 -7.71 -5.60
C ARG A 225 -12.84 -9.11 -5.18
N ALA A 226 -11.96 -9.75 -5.95
CA ALA A 226 -11.44 -11.08 -5.61
C ALA A 226 -10.70 -11.06 -4.27
N ALA A 227 -9.83 -10.08 -4.04
CA ALA A 227 -9.07 -9.95 -2.80
C ALA A 227 -9.98 -9.69 -1.58
N VAL A 228 -10.99 -8.83 -1.72
CA VAL A 228 -11.95 -8.56 -0.65
C VAL A 228 -12.80 -9.81 -0.36
N ALA A 229 -13.18 -10.57 -1.39
CA ALA A 229 -13.92 -11.82 -1.22
C ALA A 229 -13.09 -12.92 -0.52
N VAL A 230 -11.78 -12.94 -0.72
CA VAL A 230 -10.87 -13.79 0.08
C VAL A 230 -10.78 -13.31 1.53
N GLY A 231 -10.91 -12.00 1.74
CA GLY A 231 -10.75 -11.32 3.04
C GLY A 231 -9.36 -10.73 3.23
N VAL A 232 -9.29 -9.41 3.32
CA VAL A 232 -8.08 -8.66 3.60
C VAL A 232 -8.34 -7.63 4.70
N ALA A 233 -7.28 -7.24 5.41
CA ALA A 233 -7.40 -6.21 6.43
C ALA A 233 -7.40 -4.80 5.82
N GLY A 234 -6.78 -4.62 4.66
CA GLY A 234 -6.71 -3.33 3.98
C GLY A 234 -6.52 -3.45 2.47
N LEU A 235 -6.82 -2.35 1.80
CA LEU A 235 -6.59 -2.17 0.36
C LEU A 235 -5.63 -1.02 0.13
N PHE A 236 -4.78 -1.19 -0.88
CA PHE A 236 -3.93 -0.12 -1.41
C PHE A 236 -4.35 0.18 -2.83
N MET A 237 -4.63 1.46 -3.14
CA MET A 237 -5.03 1.89 -4.48
C MET A 237 -4.42 3.25 -4.82
N GLU A 238 -3.68 3.31 -5.91
CA GLU A 238 -3.30 4.60 -6.48
C GLU A 238 -4.43 5.17 -7.33
N THR A 239 -4.68 6.46 -7.19
CA THR A 239 -5.74 7.17 -7.92
C THR A 239 -5.26 8.53 -8.40
N HIS A 240 -5.80 8.99 -9.51
CA HIS A 240 -5.46 10.28 -10.08
C HIS A 240 -6.70 10.91 -10.75
N PRO A 241 -6.93 12.24 -10.68
CA PRO A 241 -8.06 12.88 -11.35
C PRO A 241 -8.03 12.71 -12.88
N ASP A 242 -6.84 12.73 -13.47
CA ASP A 242 -6.60 12.46 -14.89
C ASP A 242 -5.41 11.50 -15.09
N PRO A 243 -5.64 10.17 -15.01
CA PRO A 243 -4.56 9.19 -15.10
C PRO A 243 -3.77 9.21 -16.42
N LYS A 244 -4.30 9.81 -17.49
CA LYS A 244 -3.59 9.90 -18.77
C LYS A 244 -2.41 10.88 -18.68
N ASN A 245 -2.53 11.89 -17.84
CA ASN A 245 -1.54 12.93 -17.63
C ASN A 245 -0.76 12.76 -16.32
N ALA A 246 -0.98 11.65 -15.59
CA ALA A 246 -0.23 11.35 -14.37
C ALA A 246 1.27 11.17 -14.67
N LEU A 247 2.12 11.77 -13.85
CA LEU A 247 3.59 11.72 -14.02
C LEU A 247 4.20 10.36 -13.60
N SER A 248 3.42 9.51 -12.94
CA SER A 248 3.81 8.15 -12.55
C SER A 248 2.62 7.21 -12.55
N ASP A 249 2.85 5.97 -13.03
CA ASP A 249 1.92 4.82 -13.01
C ASP A 249 0.50 5.12 -13.51
N GLY A 250 0.36 6.11 -14.39
CA GLY A 250 -0.90 6.47 -15.01
C GLY A 250 -1.68 5.27 -15.58
N PRO A 251 -1.05 4.32 -16.28
CA PRO A 251 -1.74 3.12 -16.80
C PRO A 251 -2.44 2.25 -15.74
N ASN A 252 -2.01 2.31 -14.48
CA ASN A 252 -2.57 1.51 -13.38
C ASN A 252 -3.55 2.30 -12.51
N ALA A 253 -3.37 3.63 -12.43
CA ALA A 253 -4.13 4.46 -11.50
C ALA A 253 -5.64 4.41 -11.77
N VAL A 254 -6.43 4.27 -10.71
CA VAL A 254 -7.88 4.38 -10.77
C VAL A 254 -8.26 5.83 -11.04
N PRO A 255 -9.12 6.15 -12.02
CA PRO A 255 -9.64 7.51 -12.15
C PRO A 255 -10.41 7.91 -10.89
N LEU A 256 -10.06 9.03 -10.26
CA LEU A 256 -10.61 9.47 -8.97
C LEU A 256 -12.15 9.51 -8.97
N LYS A 257 -12.75 9.92 -10.08
CA LYS A 257 -14.22 9.95 -10.27
C LYS A 257 -14.90 8.59 -10.11
N HIS A 258 -14.17 7.48 -10.22
CA HIS A 258 -14.70 6.12 -10.09
C HIS A 258 -14.43 5.49 -8.72
N MET A 259 -13.63 6.15 -7.86
CA MET A 259 -13.27 5.60 -6.54
C MET A 259 -14.49 5.33 -5.67
N LYS A 260 -15.46 6.25 -5.63
CA LYS A 260 -16.66 6.09 -4.79
C LYS A 260 -17.43 4.82 -5.16
N ALA A 261 -17.81 4.65 -6.43
CA ALA A 261 -18.58 3.51 -6.90
C ALA A 261 -17.83 2.17 -6.71
N LEU A 262 -16.50 2.18 -6.91
CA LEU A 262 -15.69 1.00 -6.64
C LEU A 262 -15.71 0.64 -5.15
N LEU A 263 -15.48 1.61 -4.27
CA LEU A 263 -15.44 1.39 -2.83
C LEU A 263 -16.81 0.97 -2.26
N GLU A 264 -17.92 1.48 -2.77
CA GLU A 264 -19.27 1.04 -2.40
C GLU A 264 -19.42 -0.48 -2.60
N THR A 265 -19.07 -0.98 -3.79
CA THR A 265 -19.10 -2.42 -4.09
C THR A 265 -18.18 -3.22 -3.16
N LEU A 266 -16.98 -2.70 -2.87
CA LEU A 266 -16.01 -3.41 -2.03
C LEU A 266 -16.44 -3.46 -0.55
N VAL A 267 -17.11 -2.42 -0.04
CA VAL A 267 -17.67 -2.41 1.32
C VAL A 267 -18.75 -3.48 1.48
N GLU A 268 -19.65 -3.62 0.50
CA GLU A 268 -20.69 -4.67 0.54
C GLU A 268 -20.07 -6.07 0.55
N LEU A 269 -19.06 -6.31 -0.29
CA LEU A 269 -18.33 -7.59 -0.32
C LEU A 269 -17.60 -7.86 1.00
N ASP A 270 -16.93 -6.87 1.57
CA ASP A 270 -16.21 -6.99 2.83
C ASP A 270 -17.15 -7.37 3.97
N GLN A 271 -18.33 -6.74 4.02
CA GLN A 271 -19.35 -7.06 5.02
C GLN A 271 -19.87 -8.50 4.89
N ILE A 272 -20.02 -9.01 3.67
CA ILE A 272 -20.44 -10.40 3.43
C ILE A 272 -19.32 -11.35 3.86
N THR A 273 -18.10 -11.11 3.40
CA THR A 273 -16.93 -11.95 3.69
C THR A 273 -16.67 -12.05 5.19
N LYS A 274 -16.70 -10.94 5.92
CA LYS A 274 -16.33 -10.89 7.35
C LYS A 274 -17.43 -11.31 8.31
N ARG A 275 -18.66 -11.54 7.82
CA ARG A 275 -19.75 -12.12 8.64
C ARG A 275 -19.59 -13.62 8.86
N GLN A 276 -18.89 -14.29 7.97
CA GLN A 276 -18.71 -15.74 8.01
C GLN A 276 -17.30 -16.11 8.48
N PRO A 277 -17.13 -17.22 9.20
CA PRO A 277 -15.79 -17.72 9.51
C PRO A 277 -15.04 -18.08 8.22
N LEU A 278 -13.71 -17.96 8.27
CA LEU A 278 -12.84 -18.38 7.17
C LEU A 278 -12.70 -19.90 7.21
N LEU A 279 -13.47 -20.61 6.38
CA LEU A 279 -13.59 -22.07 6.39
C LEU A 279 -12.26 -22.79 6.08
N GLU A 280 -11.33 -22.14 5.38
CA GLU A 280 -10.02 -22.70 5.12
C GLU A 280 -9.24 -23.06 6.39
N ASN A 281 -9.54 -22.43 7.52
CA ASN A 281 -8.94 -22.77 8.82
C ASN A 281 -9.39 -24.15 9.29
N ASP A 282 -10.63 -24.56 8.97
CA ASP A 282 -11.19 -25.85 9.37
C ASP A 282 -10.70 -26.99 8.45
N PHE A 283 -10.37 -26.67 7.19
CA PHE A 283 -9.87 -27.67 6.25
C PHE A 283 -8.39 -28.00 6.41
N SER A 284 -7.65 -27.19 7.15
CA SER A 284 -6.24 -27.40 7.44
C SER A 284 -5.96 -28.09 8.78
N ALA A 285 -7.00 -28.45 9.52
CA ALA A 285 -6.92 -29.11 10.84
C ALA A 285 -6.75 -30.64 10.74
#